data_ed7969c678d442d7aa1e9f995b2c3c18
#
_entry.id   ed7969c678d442d7aa1e9f995b2c3c18
#
_cell.length_a   1.000
_cell.length_b   1.000
_cell.length_c   1.000
_cell.angle_alpha   90.00
_cell.angle_beta   90.00
_cell.angle_gamma   90.00
#
_symmetry.space_group_name_H-M   'P 1'
#
loop_
_entity.id
_entity.type
_entity.pdbx_description
1 polymer ?
#
loop_
_entity_poly.entity_id
_entity_poly.type
_entity_poly.pdbx_seq_one_letter_code
_entity_poly.pdbx_strand_id
1 'polypeptide(L)'
;MREVFLTCFLFVGCWGIQFTDTVEMNAWAGSLPSSKSTRAAGDAERGRAVFNGKGVCHYCHGIDGNKNQRPQLAAETATLISQLNPPPVDLRNPEALHLKSDKQRARAIREGHSGTGMFPDTTMTDQELIDTLAYLALLRNEGSLNAR
;
A
#
# COMPACT_ATOMS: atom_id res chain seq x y z
N MET A 1 -8.73 -7.44 73.26
CA MET A 1 -10.09 -7.72 73.83
C MET A 1 -10.91 -8.32 72.69
N ARG A 2 -11.07 -9.57 72.89
CA ARG A 2 -12.31 -10.40 72.79
C ARG A 2 -12.76 -10.64 71.36
N GLU A 3 -12.39 -11.84 70.89
CA GLU A 3 -13.26 -13.02 71.13
C GLU A 3 -14.57 -12.93 70.31
N VAL A 4 -15.07 -13.85 69.58
CA VAL A 4 -15.03 -15.31 69.57
C VAL A 4 -16.22 -15.74 68.73
N PHE A 5 -16.16 -16.93 68.23
CA PHE A 5 -17.20 -17.95 67.89
C PHE A 5 -17.58 -18.02 66.41
N LEU A 6 -17.11 -19.03 65.74
CA LEU A 6 -17.46 -20.50 65.86
C LEU A 6 -18.89 -20.81 65.45
N THR A 7 -19.02 -21.60 64.53
CA THR A 7 -19.81 -22.85 64.29
C THR A 7 -20.24 -22.95 62.86
N CYS A 8 -19.74 -23.89 62.14
CA CYS A 8 -20.10 -25.30 62.07
C CYS A 8 -21.51 -25.56 61.57
N PHE A 9 -21.66 -26.23 60.44
CA PHE A 9 -22.42 -27.45 60.15
C PHE A 9 -22.62 -27.61 58.65
N LEU A 10 -21.89 -28.52 58.02
CA LEU A 10 -22.36 -29.82 57.53
C LEU A 10 -23.73 -29.82 56.83
N PHE A 11 -23.73 -30.20 55.57
CA PHE A 11 -24.52 -31.27 54.94
C PHE A 11 -24.18 -31.27 53.45
N VAL A 12 -23.35 -32.19 52.99
CA VAL A 12 -23.79 -33.43 52.33
C VAL A 12 -24.83 -33.18 51.23
N GLY A 13 -24.36 -33.27 50.02
CA GLY A 13 -25.15 -33.31 48.82
C GLY A 13 -24.28 -33.75 47.64
N CYS A 14 -24.00 -35.03 47.64
CA CYS A 14 -23.38 -35.76 46.55
C CYS A 14 -24.33 -35.73 45.35
N TRP A 15 -23.99 -34.97 44.30
CA TRP A 15 -24.52 -35.24 42.98
C TRP A 15 -23.37 -35.18 42.02
N GLY A 16 -22.87 -36.33 41.71
CA GLY A 16 -21.92 -36.54 40.67
C GLY A 16 -22.58 -36.25 39.32
N ILE A 17 -22.17 -35.19 38.73
CA ILE A 17 -22.32 -35.03 37.29
C ILE A 17 -20.93 -35.30 36.72
N GLN A 18 -20.73 -36.54 36.33
CA GLN A 18 -19.61 -36.92 35.49
C GLN A 18 -19.92 -36.37 34.08
N PHE A 19 -19.46 -35.14 33.81
CA PHE A 19 -19.31 -34.73 32.44
C PHE A 19 -18.04 -35.39 31.90
N THR A 20 -18.20 -36.54 31.32
CA THR A 20 -17.24 -37.10 30.39
C THR A 20 -17.48 -36.42 29.05
N ASP A 21 -17.15 -35.11 28.96
CA ASP A 21 -16.92 -34.53 27.68
C ASP A 21 -15.54 -34.97 27.18
N THR A 22 -15.58 -36.16 26.56
CA THR A 22 -14.54 -36.48 25.58
C THR A 22 -14.65 -35.46 24.47
N VAL A 23 -13.95 -34.35 24.65
CA VAL A 23 -13.66 -33.45 23.54
C VAL A 23 -12.86 -34.29 22.56
N GLU A 24 -13.55 -34.86 21.57
CA GLU A 24 -12.92 -35.30 20.35
C GLU A 24 -12.21 -34.07 19.80
N MET A 25 -10.92 -34.02 20.07
CA MET A 25 -10.02 -33.18 19.31
C MET A 25 -10.00 -33.74 17.88
N ASN A 26 -11.08 -33.46 17.16
CA ASN A 26 -11.06 -33.56 15.72
C ASN A 26 -9.92 -32.69 15.27
N ALA A 27 -8.84 -33.37 14.91
CA ALA A 27 -7.71 -32.78 14.23
C ALA A 27 -8.23 -32.09 12.96
N TRP A 28 -8.64 -30.84 13.10
CA TRP A 28 -8.82 -29.94 11.97
C TRP A 28 -7.43 -29.59 11.46
N ALA A 29 -6.75 -30.59 10.90
CA ALA A 29 -5.68 -30.36 9.97
C ALA A 29 -6.32 -29.82 8.68
N GLY A 30 -7.00 -28.69 8.82
CA GLY A 30 -7.31 -27.84 7.71
C GLY A 30 -5.98 -27.42 7.12
N SER A 31 -5.60 -28.04 6.01
CA SER A 31 -4.52 -27.56 5.17
C SER A 31 -4.72 -26.08 5.01
N LEU A 32 -3.88 -25.28 5.68
CA LEU A 32 -3.79 -23.85 5.38
C LEU A 32 -3.62 -23.78 3.85
N PRO A 33 -4.52 -23.08 3.14
CA PRO A 33 -4.28 -22.87 1.74
C PRO A 33 -2.89 -22.23 1.66
N SER A 34 -1.96 -22.94 1.08
CA SER A 34 -0.68 -22.37 0.66
C SER A 34 -1.07 -21.15 -0.15
N SER A 35 -0.98 -19.98 0.45
CA SER A 35 -1.19 -18.74 -0.24
C SER A 35 -0.02 -18.61 -1.21
N LYS A 36 -0.14 -19.32 -2.32
CA LYS A 36 0.55 -18.96 -3.53
C LYS A 36 0.17 -17.49 -3.70
N SER A 37 1.08 -16.60 -3.36
CA SER A 37 0.90 -15.17 -3.55
C SER A 37 0.67 -14.98 -5.06
N THR A 38 -0.59 -15.14 -5.47
CA THR A 38 -1.05 -14.65 -6.77
C THR A 38 -0.97 -13.16 -6.63
N ARG A 39 0.14 -12.60 -7.15
CA ARG A 39 0.31 -11.16 -7.28
C ARG A 39 -0.99 -10.63 -7.87
N ALA A 40 -1.77 -9.90 -7.08
CA ALA A 40 -3.08 -9.43 -7.51
C ALA A 40 -2.89 -8.50 -8.71
N ALA A 41 -3.86 -8.48 -9.60
CA ALA A 41 -3.88 -7.51 -10.70
C ALA A 41 -3.77 -6.09 -10.13
N GLY A 42 -3.10 -5.20 -10.85
CA GLY A 42 -2.96 -3.81 -10.41
C GLY A 42 -4.31 -3.10 -10.39
N ASP A 43 -4.53 -2.35 -9.32
CA ASP A 43 -5.72 -1.52 -9.11
C ASP A 43 -5.33 -0.05 -9.28
N ALA A 44 -5.89 0.59 -10.31
CA ALA A 44 -5.54 1.97 -10.64
C ALA A 44 -6.00 2.98 -9.59
N GLU A 45 -7.10 2.73 -8.87
CA GLU A 45 -7.57 3.64 -7.83
C GLU A 45 -6.67 3.58 -6.59
N ARG A 46 -6.25 2.39 -6.16
CA ARG A 46 -5.21 2.26 -5.13
C ARG A 46 -3.90 2.89 -5.58
N GLY A 47 -3.51 2.68 -6.84
CA GLY A 47 -2.33 3.30 -7.43
C GLY A 47 -2.40 4.82 -7.43
N ARG A 48 -3.56 5.41 -7.69
CA ARG A 48 -3.82 6.84 -7.58
C ARG A 48 -3.60 7.36 -6.16
N ALA A 49 -4.12 6.63 -5.17
CA ALA A 49 -3.93 6.97 -3.77
C ALA A 49 -2.45 6.92 -3.35
N VAL A 50 -1.69 5.92 -3.83
CA VAL A 50 -0.24 5.86 -3.60
C VAL A 50 0.48 7.02 -4.28
N PHE A 51 0.17 7.29 -5.55
CA PHE A 51 0.79 8.34 -6.34
C PHE A 51 0.61 9.73 -5.73
N ASN A 52 -0.62 10.07 -5.31
CA ASN A 52 -0.95 11.37 -4.70
C ASN A 52 -0.73 11.41 -3.18
N GLY A 53 -0.27 10.33 -2.58
CA GLY A 53 -0.05 10.22 -1.14
C GLY A 53 1.34 9.71 -0.82
N LYS A 54 1.41 8.50 -0.28
CA LYS A 54 2.63 7.87 0.26
C LYS A 54 3.82 7.89 -0.71
N GLY A 55 3.58 7.68 -2.01
CA GLY A 55 4.64 7.66 -3.02
C GLY A 55 5.17 9.04 -3.41
N VAL A 56 4.55 10.12 -2.93
CA VAL A 56 4.92 11.53 -3.18
C VAL A 56 5.22 11.91 -4.64
N CYS A 57 4.77 11.10 -5.60
CA CYS A 57 5.02 11.30 -7.02
C CYS A 57 4.48 12.64 -7.52
N HIS A 58 3.33 13.04 -6.95
CA HIS A 58 2.65 14.29 -7.29
C HIS A 58 3.45 15.56 -6.96
N TYR A 59 4.48 15.49 -6.11
CA TYR A 59 5.34 16.63 -5.81
C TYR A 59 6.07 17.11 -7.07
N CYS A 60 6.58 16.19 -7.85
CA CYS A 60 7.32 16.47 -9.07
C CYS A 60 6.42 16.45 -10.32
N HIS A 61 5.53 15.46 -10.41
CA HIS A 61 4.72 15.21 -11.60
C HIS A 61 3.36 15.91 -11.58
N GLY A 62 3.01 16.57 -10.46
CA GLY A 62 1.71 17.22 -10.25
C GLY A 62 0.60 16.26 -9.83
N ILE A 63 -0.46 16.81 -9.28
CA ILE A 63 -1.64 16.05 -8.85
C ILE A 63 -2.21 15.33 -10.07
N ASP A 64 -2.44 14.02 -9.90
CA ASP A 64 -2.91 13.16 -10.97
C ASP A 64 -2.05 13.20 -12.24
N GLY A 65 -0.74 13.37 -12.07
CA GLY A 65 0.22 13.42 -13.18
C GLY A 65 0.13 14.70 -14.03
N ASN A 66 -0.66 15.69 -13.62
CA ASN A 66 -0.81 16.96 -14.28
C ASN A 66 0.18 17.98 -13.71
N LYS A 67 1.29 18.20 -14.41
CA LYS A 67 2.36 19.12 -13.95
C LYS A 67 1.90 20.56 -13.72
N ASN A 68 0.75 20.97 -14.27
CA ASN A 68 0.18 22.30 -14.06
C ASN A 68 -0.64 22.41 -12.77
N GLN A 69 -0.96 21.28 -12.14
CA GLN A 69 -1.66 21.19 -10.88
C GLN A 69 -0.70 20.71 -9.78
N ARG A 70 0.12 21.60 -9.30
CA ARG A 70 1.09 21.27 -8.25
C ARG A 70 0.45 21.35 -6.87
N PRO A 71 0.81 20.44 -5.93
CA PRO A 71 0.42 20.60 -4.55
C PRO A 71 1.10 21.80 -3.94
N GLN A 72 0.56 22.32 -2.85
CA GLN A 72 1.21 23.35 -2.07
C GLN A 72 2.40 22.73 -1.31
N LEU A 73 3.61 23.12 -1.66
CA LEU A 73 4.85 22.63 -1.09
C LEU A 73 5.53 23.73 -0.27
N ALA A 74 6.40 23.31 0.67
CA ALA A 74 7.34 24.25 1.29
C ALA A 74 8.21 24.94 0.22
N ALA A 75 8.54 26.20 0.44
CA ALA A 75 9.25 27.02 -0.56
C ALA A 75 10.58 26.40 -1.00
N GLU A 76 11.30 25.78 -0.07
CA GLU A 76 12.57 25.10 -0.34
C GLU A 76 12.38 23.90 -1.27
N THR A 77 11.36 23.09 -1.00
CA THR A 77 11.03 21.92 -1.84
C THR A 77 10.60 22.34 -3.23
N ALA A 78 9.75 23.37 -3.33
CA ALA A 78 9.32 23.91 -4.62
C ALA A 78 10.50 24.44 -5.44
N THR A 79 11.45 25.12 -4.77
CA THR A 79 12.66 25.62 -5.39
C THR A 79 13.54 24.49 -5.93
N LEU A 80 13.80 23.47 -5.12
CA LEU A 80 14.58 22.30 -5.55
C LEU A 80 13.96 21.63 -6.77
N ILE A 81 12.64 21.42 -6.77
CA ILE A 81 11.95 20.79 -7.91
C ILE A 81 12.04 21.67 -9.16
N SER A 82 11.96 22.99 -9.02
CA SER A 82 12.07 23.91 -10.16
C SER A 82 13.45 23.92 -10.81
N GLN A 83 14.49 23.54 -10.07
CA GLN A 83 15.88 23.48 -10.53
C GLN A 83 16.28 22.13 -11.14
N LEU A 84 15.37 21.13 -11.12
CA LEU A 84 15.67 19.82 -11.70
C LEU A 84 15.94 19.93 -13.21
N ASN A 85 17.04 19.31 -13.64
CA ASN A 85 17.42 19.23 -15.04
C ASN A 85 17.83 17.78 -15.38
N PRO A 86 17.07 17.09 -16.24
CA PRO A 86 15.86 17.56 -16.91
C PRO A 86 14.69 17.77 -15.95
N PRO A 87 13.72 18.63 -16.30
CA PRO A 87 12.53 18.85 -15.48
C PRO A 87 11.64 17.61 -15.47
N PRO A 88 10.81 17.43 -14.44
CA PRO A 88 9.86 16.32 -14.39
C PRO A 88 8.94 16.30 -15.61
N VAL A 89 8.77 15.11 -16.20
CA VAL A 89 7.92 14.93 -17.39
C VAL A 89 6.44 15.00 -17.02
N ASP A 90 5.62 15.42 -17.97
CA ASP A 90 4.18 15.34 -17.89
C ASP A 90 3.74 13.90 -18.16
N LEU A 91 3.20 13.24 -17.14
CA LEU A 91 2.81 11.82 -17.24
C LEU A 91 1.53 11.59 -18.06
N ARG A 92 0.80 12.66 -18.34
CA ARG A 92 -0.39 12.63 -19.21
C ARG A 92 -0.07 12.86 -20.68
N ASN A 93 1.15 13.28 -20.99
CA ASN A 93 1.59 13.43 -22.36
C ASN A 93 2.35 12.17 -22.81
N PRO A 94 1.74 11.29 -23.63
CA PRO A 94 2.39 10.05 -24.06
C PRO A 94 3.65 10.30 -24.91
N GLU A 95 3.76 11.44 -25.59
CA GLU A 95 4.92 11.79 -26.41
C GLU A 95 6.13 12.15 -25.55
N ALA A 96 5.90 12.72 -24.36
CA ALA A 96 6.97 13.08 -23.43
C ALA A 96 7.52 11.85 -22.65
N LEU A 97 6.91 10.67 -22.79
CA LEU A 97 7.26 9.48 -22.03
C LEU A 97 8.32 8.64 -22.74
N HIS A 98 9.53 8.62 -22.19
CA HIS A 98 10.66 7.86 -22.73
C HIS A 98 10.63 6.39 -22.31
N LEU A 99 10.08 6.07 -21.13
CA LEU A 99 9.98 4.70 -20.63
C LEU A 99 8.79 3.97 -21.30
N LYS A 100 9.09 2.99 -22.14
CA LYS A 100 8.08 2.37 -23.02
C LYS A 100 7.39 1.15 -22.38
N SER A 101 7.98 0.53 -21.36
CA SER A 101 7.43 -0.66 -20.71
C SER A 101 7.22 -0.46 -19.22
N ASP A 102 6.27 -1.21 -18.63
CA ASP A 102 6.04 -1.17 -17.18
C ASP A 102 7.24 -1.72 -16.40
N LYS A 103 8.02 -2.63 -16.99
CA LYS A 103 9.28 -3.07 -16.39
C LYS A 103 10.28 -1.91 -16.23
N GLN A 104 10.40 -1.06 -17.24
CA GLN A 104 11.27 0.13 -17.17
C GLN A 104 10.75 1.13 -16.15
N ARG A 105 9.44 1.34 -16.09
CA ARG A 105 8.80 2.23 -15.12
C ARG A 105 8.97 1.73 -13.69
N ALA A 106 8.71 0.44 -13.46
CA ALA A 106 8.93 -0.19 -12.17
C ALA A 106 10.37 -0.01 -11.69
N ARG A 107 11.33 -0.22 -12.59
CA ARG A 107 12.74 -0.02 -12.29
C ARG A 107 13.04 1.43 -11.94
N ALA A 108 12.54 2.40 -12.72
CA ALA A 108 12.74 3.81 -12.45
C ALA A 108 12.14 4.24 -11.11
N ILE A 109 10.99 3.67 -10.71
CA ILE A 109 10.39 3.93 -9.40
C ILE A 109 11.27 3.33 -8.28
N ARG A 110 11.71 2.08 -8.41
CA ARG A 110 12.49 1.38 -7.37
C ARG A 110 13.93 1.86 -7.23
N GLU A 111 14.58 2.16 -8.33
CA GLU A 111 16.02 2.45 -8.38
C GLU A 111 16.31 3.93 -8.63
N GLY A 112 15.26 4.74 -8.88
CA GLY A 112 15.43 6.07 -9.42
C GLY A 112 15.68 6.06 -10.93
N HIS A 113 15.60 7.21 -11.55
CA HIS A 113 15.86 7.35 -12.98
C HIS A 113 17.19 8.06 -13.19
N SER A 114 18.20 7.31 -13.58
CA SER A 114 19.54 7.82 -13.79
C SER A 114 19.58 9.03 -14.74
N GLY A 115 20.35 10.03 -14.39
CA GLY A 115 20.45 11.28 -15.16
C GLY A 115 19.28 12.25 -14.95
N THR A 116 18.41 11.99 -13.98
CA THR A 116 17.28 12.86 -13.61
C THR A 116 17.23 13.07 -12.10
N GLY A 117 16.36 13.97 -11.64
CA GLY A 117 16.08 14.16 -10.21
C GLY A 117 15.07 13.18 -9.63
N MET A 118 14.71 12.11 -10.32
CA MET A 118 13.79 11.09 -9.80
C MET A 118 14.52 10.15 -8.84
N PHE A 119 14.18 10.22 -7.56
CA PHE A 119 14.78 9.42 -6.52
C PHE A 119 14.14 8.02 -6.44
N PRO A 120 14.87 7.01 -5.90
CA PRO A 120 14.33 5.69 -5.60
C PRO A 120 13.18 5.78 -4.59
N ASP A 121 12.09 5.07 -4.85
CA ASP A 121 11.06 4.83 -3.84
C ASP A 121 11.33 3.50 -3.13
N THR A 122 11.64 3.60 -1.83
CA THR A 122 11.89 2.46 -0.95
C THR A 122 10.71 2.17 -0.02
N THR A 123 9.63 2.93 -0.11
CA THR A 123 8.50 2.86 0.81
C THR A 123 7.33 2.02 0.31
N MET A 124 7.18 1.90 -1.00
CA MET A 124 6.11 1.10 -1.62
C MET A 124 6.34 -0.39 -1.43
N THR A 125 5.30 -1.12 -1.11
CA THR A 125 5.25 -2.58 -1.25
C THR A 125 5.22 -2.98 -2.72
N ASP A 126 5.42 -4.26 -3.02
CA ASP A 126 5.32 -4.75 -4.40
C ASP A 126 3.91 -4.61 -4.97
N GLN A 127 2.87 -4.75 -4.14
CA GLN A 127 1.49 -4.55 -4.57
C GLN A 127 1.21 -3.07 -4.88
N GLU A 128 1.66 -2.16 -4.04
CA GLU A 128 1.53 -0.71 -4.28
C GLU A 128 2.24 -0.28 -5.56
N LEU A 129 3.39 -0.87 -5.86
CA LEU A 129 4.07 -0.63 -7.14
C LEU A 129 3.25 -1.10 -8.33
N ILE A 130 2.66 -2.31 -8.24
CA ILE A 130 1.80 -2.86 -9.30
C ILE A 130 0.57 -1.97 -9.50
N ASP A 131 -0.06 -1.54 -8.41
CA ASP A 131 -1.21 -0.63 -8.44
C ASP A 131 -0.82 0.73 -9.05
N THR A 132 0.33 1.29 -8.66
CA THR A 132 0.86 2.54 -9.25
C THR A 132 1.11 2.40 -10.75
N LEU A 133 1.64 1.26 -11.22
CA LEU A 133 1.84 1.02 -12.65
C LEU A 133 0.50 0.94 -13.41
N ALA A 134 -0.54 0.33 -12.81
CA ALA A 134 -1.89 0.32 -13.37
C ALA A 134 -2.45 1.75 -13.50
N TYR A 135 -2.25 2.57 -12.46
CA TYR A 135 -2.64 3.98 -12.52
C TYR A 135 -1.87 4.77 -13.58
N LEU A 136 -0.56 4.59 -13.69
CA LEU A 136 0.23 5.23 -14.75
C LEU A 136 -0.22 4.80 -16.15
N ALA A 137 -0.72 3.57 -16.32
CA ALA A 137 -1.32 3.13 -17.58
C ALA A 137 -2.60 3.91 -17.90
N LEU A 138 -3.45 4.13 -16.89
CA LEU A 138 -4.67 4.93 -17.01
C LEU A 138 -4.34 6.38 -17.42
N LEU A 139 -3.39 7.03 -16.75
CA LEU A 139 -2.97 8.40 -17.09
C LEU A 139 -2.52 8.54 -18.55
N ARG A 140 -1.78 7.56 -19.06
CA ARG A 140 -1.34 7.56 -20.46
C ARG A 140 -2.51 7.42 -21.43
N ASN A 141 -3.51 6.61 -21.09
CA ASN A 141 -4.68 6.40 -21.93
C ASN A 141 -5.56 7.66 -21.95
N GLU A 142 -5.79 8.29 -20.80
CA GLU A 142 -6.51 9.56 -20.73
C GLU A 142 -5.77 10.68 -21.48
N GLY A 143 -4.46 10.77 -21.35
CA GLY A 143 -3.65 11.72 -22.08
C GLY A 143 -3.78 11.57 -23.59
N SER A 144 -3.84 10.32 -24.08
CA SER A 144 -4.03 10.02 -25.51
C SER A 144 -5.42 10.42 -26.03
N LEU A 145 -6.45 10.37 -25.18
CA LEU A 145 -7.81 10.78 -25.55
C LEU A 145 -7.94 12.30 -25.67
N ASN A 146 -7.19 13.06 -24.85
CA ASN A 146 -7.21 14.52 -24.83
C ASN A 146 -6.31 15.15 -25.91
N ALA A 147 -5.46 14.37 -26.55
CA ALA A 147 -4.54 14.82 -27.62
C ALA A 147 -5.12 14.68 -29.04
N ARG A 148 -6.35 14.18 -29.18
CA ARG A 148 -7.07 14.06 -30.45
C ARG A 148 -8.10 15.17 -30.59
#